data_c1d169abd53535bccde14fb0dd4b174d
#
_entry.id   c1d169abd53535bccde14fb0dd4b174d
#
_cell.length_a   1.000
_cell.length_b   1.000
_cell.length_c   1.000
_cell.angle_alpha   90.00
_cell.angle_beta   90.00
_cell.angle_gamma   90.00
#
_symmetry.space_group_name_H-M   'P 1'
#
loop_
_entity.id
_entity.type
_entity.pdbx_description
1 polymer ?
#
loop_
_entity_poly.entity_id
_entity_poly.type
_entity_poly.pdbx_seq_one_letter_code
_entity_poly.pdbx_strand_id
1 'polypeptide(L)'
;NIVEEIQQLIGRTDYTLVVSYIDEDDNEVEQALQLCRERKPLGLLFLGGNPEFFKQGFAKVDVPSVLVTNRANNLPFENLSSVATDDIAAGKCAVDALLEAGHDKIGIIGGDPVKSYTSHQRYLGCKESFAEHGKEMDLEVCYEKARFSFDSAYRAMKRLVEKYPDLTAVFAMSDVMAIGAIRAL
;
A
#
# COMPACT_ATOMS: atom_id res chain seq x y z
N ASN A 1 -7.40 -9.76 -8.76
CA ASN A 1 -6.56 -9.84 -7.55
C ASN A 1 -5.19 -10.44 -7.92
N ILE A 2 -4.08 -9.82 -7.45
CA ILE A 2 -2.71 -10.26 -7.81
C ILE A 2 -2.48 -11.73 -7.47
N VAL A 3 -2.94 -12.21 -6.33
CA VAL A 3 -2.79 -13.63 -5.92
C VAL A 3 -3.50 -14.57 -6.90
N GLU A 4 -4.70 -14.23 -7.34
CA GLU A 4 -5.49 -15.03 -8.30
C GLU A 4 -4.77 -15.11 -9.66
N GLU A 5 -4.22 -14.00 -10.14
CA GLU A 5 -3.47 -13.99 -11.39
C GLU A 5 -2.19 -14.84 -11.29
N ILE A 6 -1.45 -14.72 -10.19
CA ILE A 6 -0.28 -15.56 -9.93
C ILE A 6 -0.69 -17.04 -9.90
N GLN A 7 -1.78 -17.39 -9.21
CA GLN A 7 -2.31 -18.75 -9.14
C GLN A 7 -2.62 -19.32 -10.53
N GLN A 8 -3.30 -18.52 -11.37
CA GLN A 8 -3.63 -18.94 -12.73
C GLN A 8 -2.38 -19.16 -13.60
N LEU A 9 -1.39 -18.29 -13.48
CA LEU A 9 -0.14 -18.39 -14.23
C LEU A 9 0.70 -19.59 -13.79
N ILE A 10 0.88 -19.78 -12.49
CA ILE A 10 1.62 -20.92 -11.91
C ILE A 10 0.93 -22.24 -12.27
N GLY A 11 -0.39 -22.30 -12.30
CA GLY A 11 -1.15 -23.49 -12.70
C GLY A 11 -0.88 -23.98 -14.14
N ARG A 12 -0.20 -23.17 -14.95
CA ARG A 12 0.27 -23.54 -16.30
C ARG A 12 1.72 -24.02 -16.35
N THR A 13 2.34 -24.21 -15.22
CA THR A 13 3.73 -24.61 -15.03
C THR A 13 3.79 -25.83 -14.11
N ASP A 14 4.98 -26.45 -14.03
CA ASP A 14 5.23 -27.55 -13.11
C ASP A 14 5.57 -27.08 -11.68
N TYR A 15 5.44 -25.78 -11.41
CA TYR A 15 5.71 -25.21 -10.08
C TYR A 15 4.51 -25.30 -9.17
N THR A 16 4.76 -25.43 -7.88
CA THR A 16 3.73 -25.37 -6.82
C THR A 16 3.78 -24.01 -6.15
N LEU A 17 2.63 -23.31 -6.11
CA LEU A 17 2.48 -22.07 -5.35
C LEU A 17 2.13 -22.38 -3.89
N VAL A 18 2.91 -21.82 -2.98
CA VAL A 18 2.60 -21.80 -1.54
C VAL A 18 2.33 -20.36 -1.14
N VAL A 19 1.16 -20.09 -0.59
CA VAL A 19 0.78 -18.75 -0.11
C VAL A 19 0.85 -18.74 1.41
N SER A 20 1.59 -17.77 1.95
CA SER A 20 1.66 -17.49 3.39
C SER A 20 1.12 -16.09 3.65
N TYR A 21 0.19 -15.99 4.58
CA TYR A 21 -0.36 -14.71 5.03
C TYR A 21 0.32 -14.31 6.34
N ILE A 22 0.69 -13.05 6.43
CA ILE A 22 1.28 -12.44 7.62
C ILE A 22 0.46 -11.20 8.01
N ASP A 23 0.51 -10.79 9.25
CA ASP A 23 -0.11 -9.52 9.66
C ASP A 23 0.71 -8.33 9.13
N GLU A 24 0.07 -7.17 8.94
CA GLU A 24 0.74 -5.98 8.42
C GLU A 24 1.80 -5.40 9.38
N ASP A 25 1.79 -5.80 10.65
CA ASP A 25 2.77 -5.41 11.65
C ASP A 25 3.94 -6.43 11.79
N ASP A 26 3.86 -7.59 11.10
CA ASP A 26 4.91 -8.62 11.11
C ASP A 26 6.07 -8.30 10.16
N ASN A 27 7.21 -8.96 10.42
CA ASN A 27 8.41 -8.86 9.57
C ASN A 27 8.38 -9.93 8.47
N GLU A 28 8.06 -9.51 7.24
CA GLU A 28 7.96 -10.40 6.08
C GLU A 28 9.29 -11.09 5.72
N VAL A 29 10.43 -10.47 6.02
CA VAL A 29 11.76 -11.04 5.74
C VAL A 29 12.09 -12.16 6.72
N GLU A 30 11.72 -12.03 7.99
CA GLU A 30 11.86 -13.11 8.99
C GLU A 30 10.98 -14.30 8.64
N GLN A 31 9.75 -14.07 8.23
CA GLN A 31 8.85 -15.13 7.74
C GLN A 31 9.39 -15.81 6.50
N ALA A 32 9.94 -15.05 5.54
CA ALA A 32 10.58 -15.60 4.36
C ALA A 32 11.78 -16.48 4.71
N LEU A 33 12.62 -16.06 5.65
CA LEU A 33 13.76 -16.85 6.13
C LEU A 33 13.32 -18.16 6.79
N GLN A 34 12.21 -18.14 7.52
CA GLN A 34 11.61 -19.37 8.07
C GLN A 34 11.14 -20.30 6.95
N LEU A 35 10.40 -19.77 5.97
CA LEU A 35 9.94 -20.54 4.80
C LEU A 35 11.11 -21.14 4.01
N CYS A 36 12.21 -20.40 3.82
CA CYS A 36 13.42 -20.90 3.16
C CYS A 36 14.00 -22.12 3.89
N ARG A 37 14.04 -22.08 5.22
CA ARG A 37 14.53 -23.22 6.03
C ARG A 37 13.61 -24.45 5.97
N GLU A 38 12.30 -24.21 6.03
CA GLU A 38 11.31 -25.28 6.12
C GLU A 38 10.92 -25.89 4.77
N ARG A 39 10.81 -25.09 3.73
CA ARG A 39 10.22 -25.45 2.44
C ARG A 39 11.21 -25.46 1.28
N LYS A 40 12.37 -24.79 1.41
CA LYS A 40 13.38 -24.65 0.35
C LYS A 40 12.77 -24.21 -0.99
N PRO A 41 12.06 -23.06 -1.03
CA PRO A 41 11.41 -22.59 -2.24
C PRO A 41 12.45 -22.29 -3.35
N LEU A 42 12.03 -22.36 -4.60
CA LEU A 42 12.85 -21.96 -5.76
C LEU A 42 12.95 -20.44 -5.89
N GLY A 43 11.99 -19.70 -5.34
CA GLY A 43 11.96 -18.25 -5.33
C GLY A 43 10.83 -17.72 -4.47
N LEU A 44 10.82 -16.42 -4.19
CA LEU A 44 9.87 -15.76 -3.34
C LEU A 44 9.20 -14.56 -4.06
N LEU A 45 7.91 -14.41 -3.82
CA LEU A 45 7.15 -13.21 -4.21
C LEU A 45 6.64 -12.55 -2.95
N PHE A 46 7.13 -11.34 -2.65
CA PHE A 46 6.64 -10.52 -1.55
C PHE A 46 5.54 -9.59 -2.08
N LEU A 47 4.31 -9.82 -1.67
CA LEU A 47 3.16 -8.99 -2.07
C LEU A 47 2.96 -7.84 -1.07
N GLY A 48 3.75 -6.81 -1.19
CA GLY A 48 3.94 -5.76 -0.21
C GLY A 48 5.23 -5.98 0.58
N GLY A 49 5.44 -5.14 1.58
CA GLY A 49 6.57 -5.26 2.51
C GLY A 49 7.15 -3.90 2.90
N ASN A 50 7.87 -3.90 4.00
CA ASN A 50 8.55 -2.70 4.49
C ASN A 50 10.01 -2.72 4.05
N PRO A 51 10.48 -1.78 3.21
CA PRO A 51 11.87 -1.72 2.75
C PRO A 51 12.91 -1.73 3.88
N GLU A 52 12.55 -1.27 5.08
CA GLU A 52 13.47 -1.29 6.23
C GLU A 52 13.75 -2.72 6.73
N PHE A 53 12.74 -3.62 6.71
CA PHE A 53 12.96 -5.02 7.05
C PHE A 53 13.88 -5.72 6.02
N PHE A 54 13.74 -5.35 4.74
CA PHE A 54 14.65 -5.83 3.69
C PHE A 54 16.10 -5.38 3.95
N LYS A 55 16.33 -4.10 4.27
CA LYS A 55 17.68 -3.60 4.59
C LYS A 55 18.32 -4.36 5.73
N GLN A 56 17.53 -4.70 6.76
CA GLN A 56 18.03 -5.34 7.98
C GLN A 56 18.28 -6.85 7.83
N GLY A 57 17.47 -7.55 7.03
CA GLY A 57 17.43 -9.01 7.07
C GLY A 57 17.63 -9.74 5.74
N PHE A 58 17.32 -9.11 4.61
CA PHE A 58 17.21 -9.79 3.31
C PHE A 58 18.54 -10.38 2.79
N ALA A 59 19.68 -9.87 3.22
CA ALA A 59 21.00 -10.44 2.87
C ALA A 59 21.16 -11.94 3.21
N LYS A 60 20.29 -12.49 4.06
CA LYS A 60 20.26 -13.91 4.43
C LYS A 60 19.34 -14.76 3.55
N VAL A 61 18.56 -14.12 2.66
CA VAL A 61 17.71 -14.80 1.67
C VAL A 61 18.57 -15.12 0.47
N ASP A 62 18.72 -16.39 0.16
CA ASP A 62 19.61 -16.91 -0.89
C ASP A 62 18.90 -17.33 -2.18
N VAL A 63 17.58 -17.15 -2.24
CA VAL A 63 16.76 -17.48 -3.42
C VAL A 63 16.35 -16.24 -4.20
N PRO A 64 16.14 -16.34 -5.53
CA PRO A 64 15.59 -15.26 -6.34
C PRO A 64 14.28 -14.76 -5.76
N SER A 65 14.13 -13.44 -5.66
CA SER A 65 12.97 -12.83 -5.02
C SER A 65 12.45 -11.64 -5.80
N VAL A 66 11.14 -11.43 -5.76
CA VAL A 66 10.51 -10.25 -6.35
C VAL A 66 9.64 -9.57 -5.30
N LEU A 67 9.90 -8.27 -5.09
CA LEU A 67 9.06 -7.40 -4.29
C LEU A 67 8.00 -6.77 -5.21
N VAL A 68 6.75 -7.05 -4.94
CA VAL A 68 5.59 -6.56 -5.71
C VAL A 68 4.90 -5.47 -4.92
N THR A 69 4.47 -4.41 -5.58
CA THR A 69 3.84 -3.19 -5.06
C THR A 69 4.78 -2.16 -4.43
N ASN A 70 5.97 -2.54 -3.99
CA ASN A 70 6.97 -1.62 -3.46
C ASN A 70 8.26 -1.64 -4.29
N ARG A 71 8.98 -0.53 -4.32
CA ARG A 71 10.24 -0.41 -5.07
C ARG A 71 11.44 -0.86 -4.25
N ALA A 72 12.34 -1.63 -4.89
CA ALA A 72 13.60 -2.07 -4.31
C ALA A 72 14.80 -1.19 -4.70
N ASN A 73 14.58 0.01 -5.26
CA ASN A 73 15.63 0.84 -5.88
C ASN A 73 16.81 1.19 -4.95
N ASN A 74 16.60 1.19 -3.64
CA ASN A 74 17.62 1.50 -2.63
C ASN A 74 18.05 0.25 -1.83
N LEU A 75 17.78 -0.95 -2.35
CA LEU A 75 18.12 -2.22 -1.73
C LEU A 75 19.23 -2.90 -2.57
N PRO A 76 20.45 -3.06 -2.05
CA PRO A 76 21.61 -3.49 -2.81
C PRO A 76 21.70 -5.03 -2.90
N PHE A 77 20.62 -5.72 -3.27
CA PHE A 77 20.57 -7.18 -3.34
C PHE A 77 20.41 -7.64 -4.80
N GLU A 78 21.37 -8.37 -5.33
CA GLU A 78 21.36 -8.86 -6.71
C GLU A 78 20.24 -9.88 -6.99
N ASN A 79 19.81 -10.61 -5.96
CA ASN A 79 18.72 -11.58 -6.05
C ASN A 79 17.33 -11.01 -5.75
N LEU A 80 17.19 -9.67 -5.64
CA LEU A 80 15.93 -8.98 -5.41
C LEU A 80 15.57 -8.07 -6.58
N SER A 81 14.50 -8.38 -7.29
CA SER A 81 13.85 -7.50 -8.27
C SER A 81 12.61 -6.86 -7.67
N SER A 82 12.10 -5.79 -8.27
CA SER A 82 10.82 -5.20 -7.84
C SER A 82 9.94 -4.77 -9.01
N VAL A 83 8.62 -4.85 -8.78
CA VAL A 83 7.57 -4.34 -9.68
C VAL A 83 6.60 -3.53 -8.85
N ALA A 84 6.48 -2.25 -9.15
CA ALA A 84 5.62 -1.34 -8.41
C ALA A 84 5.01 -0.27 -9.32
N THR A 85 3.87 0.27 -8.91
CA THR A 85 3.33 1.52 -9.44
C THR A 85 4.12 2.71 -8.91
N ASP A 86 3.98 3.86 -9.55
CA ASP A 86 4.44 5.13 -9.01
C ASP A 86 3.36 5.66 -8.05
N ASP A 87 3.50 5.32 -6.77
CA ASP A 87 2.51 5.66 -5.76
C ASP A 87 2.46 7.17 -5.45
N ILE A 88 3.55 7.90 -5.66
CA ILE A 88 3.55 9.38 -5.58
C ILE A 88 2.69 9.94 -6.71
N ALA A 89 2.99 9.55 -7.95
CA ALA A 89 2.21 9.99 -9.10
C ALA A 89 0.74 9.56 -9.00
N ALA A 90 0.45 8.37 -8.50
CA ALA A 90 -0.92 7.88 -8.31
C ALA A 90 -1.69 8.71 -7.27
N GLY A 91 -1.08 8.98 -6.11
CA GLY A 91 -1.69 9.82 -5.07
C GLY A 91 -1.94 11.25 -5.55
N LYS A 92 -0.96 11.82 -6.28
CA LYS A 92 -1.08 13.15 -6.90
C LYS A 92 -2.23 13.18 -7.90
N CYS A 93 -2.25 12.25 -8.86
CA CYS A 93 -3.28 12.18 -9.91
C CYS A 93 -4.70 12.06 -9.31
N ALA A 94 -4.87 11.28 -8.25
CA ALA A 94 -6.17 11.13 -7.61
C ALA A 94 -6.67 12.43 -6.98
N VAL A 95 -5.80 13.17 -6.30
CA VAL A 95 -6.16 14.45 -5.66
C VAL A 95 -6.30 15.55 -6.71
N ASP A 96 -5.44 15.61 -7.75
CA ASP A 96 -5.58 16.54 -8.88
C ASP A 96 -6.97 16.42 -9.51
N ALA A 97 -7.43 15.19 -9.79
CA ALA A 97 -8.74 14.96 -10.38
C ALA A 97 -9.90 15.51 -9.51
N LEU A 98 -9.78 15.43 -8.19
CA LEU A 98 -10.78 15.97 -7.27
C LEU A 98 -10.74 17.52 -7.22
N LEU A 99 -9.53 18.10 -7.21
CA LEU A 99 -9.33 19.55 -7.22
C LEU A 99 -9.80 20.16 -8.54
N GLU A 100 -9.49 19.54 -9.68
CA GLU A 100 -9.96 19.94 -11.01
C GLU A 100 -11.49 19.82 -11.15
N ALA A 101 -12.13 18.88 -10.45
CA ALA A 101 -13.58 18.77 -10.36
C ALA A 101 -14.22 19.84 -9.46
N GLY A 102 -13.41 20.71 -8.86
CA GLY A 102 -13.86 21.84 -8.03
C GLY A 102 -14.05 21.50 -6.54
N HIS A 103 -13.60 20.32 -6.10
CA HIS A 103 -13.58 19.98 -4.69
C HIS A 103 -12.38 20.61 -4.00
N ASP A 104 -12.61 21.32 -2.90
CA ASP A 104 -11.54 21.93 -2.08
C ASP A 104 -11.53 21.40 -0.64
N LYS A 105 -12.58 20.70 -0.23
CA LYS A 105 -12.74 20.03 1.06
C LYS A 105 -12.60 18.53 0.86
N ILE A 106 -11.36 18.08 0.69
CA ILE A 106 -11.02 16.70 0.34
C ILE A 106 -10.51 15.96 1.56
N GLY A 107 -11.11 14.82 1.88
CA GLY A 107 -10.64 13.89 2.88
C GLY A 107 -9.82 12.76 2.26
N ILE A 108 -8.95 12.16 3.06
CA ILE A 108 -8.11 11.03 2.65
C ILE A 108 -8.27 9.90 3.65
N ILE A 109 -8.54 8.70 3.15
CA ILE A 109 -8.52 7.46 3.94
C ILE A 109 -7.37 6.59 3.44
N GLY A 110 -6.38 6.34 4.29
CA GLY A 110 -5.18 5.61 3.95
C GLY A 110 -4.58 4.85 5.13
N GLY A 111 -3.57 4.04 4.86
CA GLY A 111 -2.79 3.40 5.91
C GLY A 111 -1.99 4.40 6.74
N ASP A 112 -1.34 3.94 7.80
CA ASP A 112 -0.45 4.82 8.57
C ASP A 112 0.79 5.18 7.73
N PRO A 113 0.98 6.45 7.34
CA PRO A 113 2.09 6.85 6.48
C PRO A 113 3.46 6.74 7.17
N VAL A 114 3.51 6.52 8.47
CA VAL A 114 4.76 6.26 9.20
C VAL A 114 5.15 4.78 9.10
N LYS A 115 4.16 3.88 9.11
CA LYS A 115 4.37 2.43 9.10
C LYS A 115 4.33 1.82 7.70
N SER A 116 3.42 2.28 6.84
CA SER A 116 3.19 1.76 5.50
C SER A 116 3.93 2.57 4.45
N TYR A 117 4.91 1.95 3.77
CA TYR A 117 5.65 2.59 2.69
C TYR A 117 4.74 3.06 1.55
N THR A 118 3.82 2.23 1.08
CA THR A 118 2.85 2.58 0.03
C THR A 118 1.99 3.78 0.43
N SER A 119 1.48 3.78 1.68
CA SER A 119 0.67 4.90 2.18
C SER A 119 1.49 6.18 2.30
N HIS A 120 2.76 6.06 2.68
CA HIS A 120 3.68 7.20 2.72
C HIS A 120 3.88 7.82 1.33
N GLN A 121 4.14 7.00 0.31
CA GLN A 121 4.34 7.48 -1.06
C GLN A 121 3.06 8.16 -1.61
N ARG A 122 1.89 7.53 -1.44
CA ARG A 122 0.60 8.13 -1.85
C ARG A 122 0.31 9.42 -1.11
N TYR A 123 0.62 9.46 0.18
CA TYR A 123 0.51 10.68 0.98
C TYR A 123 1.40 11.82 0.44
N LEU A 124 2.65 11.53 0.07
CA LEU A 124 3.53 12.53 -0.53
C LEU A 124 2.93 13.09 -1.83
N GLY A 125 2.37 12.24 -2.69
CA GLY A 125 1.68 12.66 -3.89
C GLY A 125 0.46 13.54 -3.63
N CYS A 126 -0.35 13.19 -2.63
CA CYS A 126 -1.47 14.04 -2.20
C CYS A 126 -0.98 15.42 -1.76
N LYS A 127 0.09 15.47 -0.96
CA LYS A 127 0.68 16.72 -0.46
C LYS A 127 1.21 17.59 -1.60
N GLU A 128 1.88 16.99 -2.60
CA GLU A 128 2.32 17.69 -3.80
C GLU A 128 1.16 18.32 -4.54
N SER A 129 0.08 17.55 -4.78
CA SER A 129 -1.12 18.05 -5.46
C SER A 129 -1.73 19.26 -4.73
N PHE A 130 -1.94 19.17 -3.42
CA PHE A 130 -2.43 20.31 -2.65
C PHE A 130 -1.54 21.55 -2.78
N ALA A 131 -0.22 21.37 -2.67
CA ALA A 131 0.74 22.47 -2.76
C ALA A 131 0.73 23.14 -4.15
N GLU A 132 0.69 22.37 -5.23
CA GLU A 132 0.62 22.88 -6.60
C GLU A 132 -0.65 23.70 -6.87
N HIS A 133 -1.75 23.34 -6.18
CA HIS A 133 -3.01 24.10 -6.25
C HIS A 133 -3.12 25.23 -5.20
N GLY A 134 -1.99 25.59 -4.56
CA GLY A 134 -1.93 26.66 -3.57
C GLY A 134 -2.71 26.39 -2.28
N LYS A 135 -2.89 25.12 -1.93
CA LYS A 135 -3.61 24.67 -0.74
C LYS A 135 -2.66 23.95 0.23
N GLU A 136 -3.01 24.00 1.51
CA GLU A 136 -2.32 23.20 2.54
C GLU A 136 -3.14 21.96 2.89
N MET A 137 -2.44 20.86 3.11
CA MET A 137 -3.01 19.60 3.57
C MET A 137 -2.82 19.48 5.10
N ASP A 138 -3.88 19.75 5.85
CA ASP A 138 -3.87 19.51 7.29
C ASP A 138 -4.22 18.05 7.60
N LEU A 139 -3.20 17.28 7.96
CA LEU A 139 -3.33 15.86 8.29
C LEU A 139 -4.30 15.57 9.44
N GLU A 140 -4.32 16.43 10.44
CA GLU A 140 -5.18 16.24 11.61
C GLU A 140 -6.66 16.40 11.25
N VAL A 141 -6.95 17.17 10.20
CA VAL A 141 -8.31 17.42 9.74
C VAL A 141 -8.72 16.46 8.63
N CYS A 142 -7.93 16.35 7.56
CA CYS A 142 -8.37 15.71 6.33
C CYS A 142 -7.90 14.25 6.17
N TYR A 143 -7.06 13.71 7.06
CA TYR A 143 -6.57 12.34 6.95
C TYR A 143 -7.12 11.42 8.04
N GLU A 144 -7.65 10.26 7.64
CA GLU A 144 -8.04 9.18 8.55
C GLU A 144 -7.23 7.92 8.27
N LYS A 145 -6.57 7.43 9.32
CA LYS A 145 -5.82 6.17 9.25
C LYS A 145 -6.77 4.97 9.28
N ALA A 146 -6.56 4.05 8.36
CA ALA A 146 -7.28 2.78 8.29
C ALA A 146 -6.36 1.68 7.79
N ARG A 147 -6.59 0.44 8.20
CA ARG A 147 -6.02 -0.75 7.53
C ARG A 147 -6.64 -0.88 6.14
N PHE A 148 -5.95 -1.55 5.22
CA PHE A 148 -6.44 -1.82 3.86
C PHE A 148 -7.58 -2.86 3.88
N SER A 149 -8.66 -2.54 4.58
CA SER A 149 -9.83 -3.41 4.73
C SER A 149 -11.12 -2.61 4.73
N PHE A 150 -12.21 -3.28 4.34
CA PHE A 150 -13.55 -2.71 4.30
C PHE A 150 -13.97 -2.12 5.66
N ASP A 151 -13.91 -2.94 6.73
CA ASP A 151 -14.38 -2.53 8.06
C ASP A 151 -13.58 -1.38 8.65
N SER A 152 -12.27 -1.35 8.40
CA SER A 152 -11.41 -0.28 8.90
C SER A 152 -11.72 1.03 8.18
N ALA A 153 -11.90 1.00 6.87
CA ALA A 153 -12.26 2.17 6.07
C ALA A 153 -13.68 2.67 6.38
N TYR A 154 -14.65 1.76 6.60
CA TYR A 154 -15.98 2.12 7.06
C TYR A 154 -15.94 2.96 8.35
N ARG A 155 -15.17 2.50 9.36
CA ARG A 155 -15.01 3.25 10.62
C ARG A 155 -14.24 4.55 10.43
N ALA A 156 -13.21 4.55 9.59
CA ALA A 156 -12.44 5.75 9.28
C ALA A 156 -13.30 6.82 8.61
N MET A 157 -14.15 6.44 7.65
CA MET A 157 -15.06 7.38 6.98
C MET A 157 -16.04 8.03 7.96
N LYS A 158 -16.60 7.26 8.90
CA LYS A 158 -17.46 7.84 9.94
C LYS A 158 -16.77 8.91 10.77
N ARG A 159 -15.53 8.61 11.24
CA ARG A 159 -14.74 9.62 11.97
C ARG A 159 -14.39 10.82 11.11
N LEU A 160 -14.07 10.60 9.82
CA LEU A 160 -13.72 11.67 8.90
C LEU A 160 -14.86 12.65 8.70
N VAL A 161 -16.10 12.17 8.50
CA VAL A 161 -17.29 13.01 8.36
C VAL A 161 -17.59 13.79 9.64
N GLU A 162 -17.40 13.18 10.80
CA GLU A 162 -17.61 13.84 12.10
C GLU A 162 -16.61 14.99 12.34
N LYS A 163 -15.33 14.78 12.03
CA LYS A 163 -14.29 15.80 12.24
C LYS A 163 -14.17 16.82 11.12
N TYR A 164 -14.63 16.48 9.91
CA TYR A 164 -14.58 17.35 8.74
C TYR A 164 -15.97 17.45 8.08
N PRO A 165 -16.93 18.18 8.72
CA PRO A 165 -18.32 18.22 8.27
C PRO A 165 -18.51 18.91 6.91
N ASP A 166 -17.60 19.79 6.50
CA ASP A 166 -17.62 20.47 5.19
C ASP A 166 -17.04 19.64 4.04
N LEU A 167 -16.71 18.37 4.31
CA LEU A 167 -16.14 17.44 3.34
C LEU A 167 -17.01 17.29 2.09
N THR A 168 -16.41 17.44 0.90
CA THR A 168 -17.12 17.30 -0.38
C THR A 168 -16.65 16.15 -1.24
N ALA A 169 -15.43 15.66 -0.98
CA ALA A 169 -14.85 14.52 -1.69
C ALA A 169 -13.89 13.72 -0.79
N VAL A 170 -13.69 12.46 -1.13
CA VAL A 170 -12.76 11.56 -0.42
C VAL A 170 -11.90 10.80 -1.40
N PHE A 171 -10.60 10.81 -1.17
CA PHE A 171 -9.67 9.87 -1.77
C PHE A 171 -9.43 8.70 -0.80
N ALA A 172 -9.80 7.49 -1.21
CA ALA A 172 -9.47 6.25 -0.50
C ALA A 172 -8.31 5.55 -1.21
N MET A 173 -7.26 5.20 -0.47
CA MET A 173 -6.00 4.67 -1.04
C MET A 173 -6.10 3.27 -1.63
N SER A 174 -7.26 2.61 -1.59
CA SER A 174 -7.52 1.35 -2.29
C SER A 174 -9.01 1.14 -2.53
N ASP A 175 -9.35 0.26 -3.50
CA ASP A 175 -10.73 -0.06 -3.86
C ASP A 175 -11.52 -0.62 -2.68
N VAL A 176 -10.94 -1.52 -1.90
CA VAL A 176 -11.60 -2.08 -0.72
C VAL A 176 -11.90 -1.03 0.35
N MET A 177 -11.01 -0.04 0.49
CA MET A 177 -11.24 1.10 1.38
C MET A 177 -12.32 2.03 0.82
N ALA A 178 -12.33 2.28 -0.50
CA ALA A 178 -13.35 3.09 -1.15
C ALA A 178 -14.76 2.48 -0.95
N ILE A 179 -14.89 1.16 -1.15
CA ILE A 179 -16.17 0.46 -0.92
C ILE A 179 -16.61 0.58 0.56
N GLY A 180 -15.67 0.43 1.50
CA GLY A 180 -15.95 0.62 2.93
C GLY A 180 -16.40 2.04 3.27
N ALA A 181 -15.75 3.05 2.68
CA ALA A 181 -16.09 4.45 2.85
C ALA A 181 -17.49 4.78 2.28
N ILE A 182 -17.79 4.33 1.05
CA ILE A 182 -19.12 4.51 0.42
C ILE A 182 -20.22 3.90 1.31
N ARG A 183 -19.97 2.75 1.91
CA ARG A 183 -20.99 2.10 2.76
C ARG A 183 -21.26 2.86 4.07
N ALA A 184 -20.33 3.72 4.49
CA ALA A 184 -20.45 4.50 5.72
C ALA A 184 -21.29 5.77 5.55
N LEU A 185 -21.47 6.24 4.31
CA LEU A 185 -22.32 7.35 3.90
C LEU A 185 -23.77 6.90 3.73
#